data_e45cd0cb7a73d9ea378ca67d890a7846
#
_entry.id   e45cd0cb7a73d9ea378ca67d890a7846
#
_cell.length_a   1.000
_cell.length_b   1.000
_cell.length_c   1.000
_cell.angle_alpha   90.00
_cell.angle_beta   90.00
_cell.angle_gamma   90.00
#
_symmetry.space_group_name_H-M   'P 1'
#
loop_
_entity.id
_entity.type
_entity.pdbx_description
1 polymer ?
#
loop_
_entity_poly.entity_id
_entity_poly.type
_entity_poly.pdbx_seq_one_letter_code
_entity_poly.pdbx_strand_id
1 'polypeptide(L)'
;MSTDFAAARLNMVESQIRTADVTDLPLQDALRVVAREALVPASKAYLAYADADVEYAPGRWLLRPREVGKLLQNLKPREGEKALAIAAPYAAAVLEAMGLSVTRLEGEDLKAVPGAGYDVIVCEGAVSVTPKSWRALAVGGRLGVIERTGPVGRAVVYVRAEDGVGCRQSFDASPPILAGFEVEAGFSF
;
A
#
# COMPACT_ATOMS: atom_id res chain seq x y z
N MET A 1 -25.85 10.26 15.69
CA MET A 1 -25.22 11.20 14.74
C MET A 1 -24.65 10.39 13.58
N SER A 2 -25.04 10.70 12.35
CA SER A 2 -24.42 10.07 11.17
C SER A 2 -23.02 10.67 11.03
N THR A 3 -22.00 9.83 10.90
CA THR A 3 -20.63 10.29 10.65
C THR A 3 -20.58 10.90 9.25
N ASP A 4 -20.14 12.14 9.14
CA ASP A 4 -19.88 12.77 7.84
C ASP A 4 -18.53 12.30 7.30
N PHE A 5 -18.54 11.19 6.58
CA PHE A 5 -17.34 10.61 6.01
C PHE A 5 -16.71 11.49 4.92
N ALA A 6 -17.48 12.33 4.24
CA ALA A 6 -16.94 13.25 3.24
C ALA A 6 -16.08 14.32 3.92
N ALA A 7 -16.56 14.93 5.00
CA ALA A 7 -15.76 15.88 5.79
C ALA A 7 -14.54 15.20 6.44
N ALA A 8 -14.70 13.98 6.98
CA ALA A 8 -13.59 13.23 7.57
C ALA A 8 -12.48 12.92 6.53
N ARG A 9 -12.86 12.58 5.31
CA ARG A 9 -11.92 12.32 4.20
C ARG A 9 -11.15 13.57 3.81
N LEU A 10 -11.83 14.71 3.66
CA LEU A 10 -11.16 15.98 3.38
C LEU A 10 -10.19 16.35 4.50
N ASN A 11 -10.61 16.23 5.75
CA ASN A 11 -9.76 16.49 6.90
C ASN A 11 -8.53 15.56 6.93
N MET A 12 -8.69 14.27 6.59
CA MET A 12 -7.57 13.34 6.46
C MET A 12 -6.53 13.84 5.45
N VAL A 13 -6.95 14.30 4.28
CA VAL A 13 -6.00 14.82 3.28
C VAL A 13 -5.26 16.05 3.80
N GLU A 14 -5.97 16.99 4.41
CA GLU A 14 -5.37 18.23 4.91
C GLU A 14 -4.45 18.02 6.12
N SER A 15 -4.84 17.14 7.06
CA SER A 15 -4.15 16.99 8.33
C SER A 15 -3.15 15.82 8.40
N GLN A 16 -3.26 14.82 7.54
CA GLN A 16 -2.40 13.62 7.57
C GLN A 16 -1.58 13.44 6.31
N ILE A 17 -2.13 13.75 5.13
CA ILE A 17 -1.47 13.53 3.84
C ILE A 17 -0.52 14.70 3.53
N ARG A 18 -1.05 15.92 3.49
CA ARG A 18 -0.25 17.12 3.17
C ARG A 18 0.84 17.39 4.20
N THR A 19 0.53 17.19 5.47
CA THR A 19 1.50 17.37 6.58
C THR A 19 2.58 16.29 6.63
N ALA A 20 2.40 15.18 5.90
CA ALA A 20 3.40 14.12 5.76
C ALA A 20 4.24 14.24 4.46
N ASP A 21 4.33 15.45 3.90
CA ASP A 21 5.08 15.77 2.68
C ASP A 21 4.61 15.01 1.42
N VAL A 22 3.34 14.62 1.38
CA VAL A 22 2.72 14.11 0.15
C VAL A 22 2.25 15.31 -0.68
N THR A 23 3.04 15.67 -1.67
CA THR A 23 2.88 16.89 -2.49
C THR A 23 2.30 16.63 -3.87
N ASP A 24 2.18 15.37 -4.29
CA ASP A 24 1.61 14.97 -5.58
C ASP A 24 0.11 15.31 -5.61
N LEU A 25 -0.27 16.28 -6.45
CA LEU A 25 -1.65 16.78 -6.52
C LEU A 25 -2.63 15.75 -7.09
N PRO A 26 -2.34 15.06 -8.20
CA PRO A 26 -3.20 13.99 -8.70
C PRO A 26 -3.46 12.90 -7.65
N LEU A 27 -2.45 12.53 -6.87
CA LEU A 27 -2.60 11.58 -5.77
C LEU A 27 -3.49 12.14 -4.66
N GLN A 28 -3.30 13.39 -4.25
CA GLN A 28 -4.17 14.03 -3.26
C GLN A 28 -5.63 14.09 -3.74
N ASP A 29 -5.87 14.38 -5.02
CA ASP A 29 -7.22 14.42 -5.60
C ASP A 29 -7.88 13.04 -5.58
N ALA A 30 -7.14 11.98 -5.90
CA ALA A 30 -7.62 10.60 -5.78
C ALA A 30 -7.96 10.25 -4.32
N LEU A 31 -7.10 10.63 -3.36
CA LEU A 31 -7.34 10.40 -1.93
C LEU A 31 -8.58 11.16 -1.40
N ARG A 32 -8.96 12.29 -2.01
CA ARG A 32 -10.17 13.05 -1.65
C ARG A 32 -11.47 12.37 -2.08
N VAL A 33 -11.44 11.53 -3.11
CA VAL A 33 -12.64 10.91 -3.67
C VAL A 33 -12.84 9.46 -3.26
N VAL A 34 -11.78 8.73 -2.93
CA VAL A 34 -11.86 7.31 -2.54
C VAL A 34 -12.47 7.15 -1.15
N ALA A 35 -13.58 6.42 -1.07
CA ALA A 35 -14.30 6.14 0.16
C ALA A 35 -13.62 5.02 0.97
N ARG A 36 -12.66 5.38 1.82
CA ARG A 36 -11.90 4.44 2.65
C ARG A 36 -12.79 3.68 3.64
N GLU A 37 -13.84 4.31 4.15
CA GLU A 37 -14.83 3.70 5.04
C GLU A 37 -15.60 2.53 4.41
N ALA A 38 -15.67 2.47 3.08
CA ALA A 38 -16.30 1.37 2.36
C ALA A 38 -15.40 0.11 2.26
N LEU A 39 -14.13 0.24 2.59
CA LEU A 39 -13.11 -0.82 2.48
C LEU A 39 -12.87 -1.57 3.80
N VAL A 40 -13.58 -1.22 4.84
CA VAL A 40 -13.51 -1.86 6.16
C VAL A 40 -14.89 -2.38 6.57
N PRO A 41 -14.97 -3.35 7.50
CA PRO A 41 -16.25 -3.74 8.06
C PRO A 41 -17.02 -2.55 8.64
N ALA A 42 -18.35 -2.55 8.50
CA ALA A 42 -19.20 -1.44 8.97
C ALA A 42 -18.95 -1.07 10.44
N SER A 43 -18.63 -2.08 11.27
CA SER A 43 -18.28 -1.88 12.68
C SER A 43 -16.97 -1.12 12.91
N LYS A 44 -16.11 -1.02 11.90
CA LYS A 44 -14.82 -0.31 11.94
C LYS A 44 -14.81 0.96 11.09
N ALA A 45 -15.90 1.30 10.39
CA ALA A 45 -15.96 2.43 9.47
C ALA A 45 -15.58 3.77 10.12
N TYR A 46 -15.87 3.95 11.42
CA TYR A 46 -15.50 5.14 12.17
C TYR A 46 -13.98 5.33 12.35
N LEU A 47 -13.19 4.26 12.19
CA LEU A 47 -11.72 4.29 12.25
C LEU A 47 -11.08 4.57 10.88
N ALA A 48 -11.83 4.54 9.80
CA ALA A 48 -11.27 4.58 8.44
C ALA A 48 -10.39 5.79 8.18
N TYR A 49 -10.65 6.92 8.82
CA TYR A 49 -9.92 8.17 8.65
C TYR A 49 -9.01 8.54 9.83
N ALA A 50 -8.88 7.63 10.82
CA ALA A 50 -7.92 7.79 11.90
C ALA A 50 -6.48 7.59 11.38
N ASP A 51 -5.51 8.23 12.04
CA ASP A 51 -4.07 7.98 11.79
C ASP A 51 -3.63 6.65 12.44
N ALA A 52 -4.27 5.56 12.00
CA ALA A 52 -4.06 4.22 12.51
C ALA A 52 -4.22 3.17 11.40
N ASP A 53 -3.56 2.03 11.58
CA ASP A 53 -3.79 0.85 10.75
C ASP A 53 -5.14 0.23 11.13
N VAL A 54 -5.95 -0.14 10.15
CA VAL A 54 -7.28 -0.70 10.38
C VAL A 54 -7.38 -2.08 9.74
N GLU A 55 -7.58 -3.10 10.57
CA GLU A 55 -7.80 -4.45 10.06
C GLU A 55 -9.14 -4.55 9.31
N TYR A 56 -9.08 -4.88 8.02
CA TYR A 56 -10.27 -5.04 7.17
C TYR A 56 -10.68 -6.50 6.99
N ALA A 57 -9.73 -7.43 7.14
CA ALA A 57 -9.95 -8.88 7.15
C ALA A 57 -8.88 -9.52 8.05
N PRO A 58 -9.06 -10.78 8.50
CA PRO A 58 -8.08 -11.43 9.38
C PRO A 58 -6.65 -11.38 8.84
N GLY A 59 -5.75 -10.73 9.59
CA GLY A 59 -4.35 -10.54 9.20
C GLY A 59 -4.12 -9.62 7.99
N ARG A 60 -5.11 -8.82 7.61
CA ARG A 60 -5.08 -7.87 6.49
C ARG A 60 -5.43 -6.47 6.97
N TRP A 61 -4.65 -5.49 6.58
CA TRP A 61 -4.69 -4.16 7.17
C TRP A 61 -4.73 -3.06 6.10
N LEU A 62 -5.63 -2.09 6.26
CA LEU A 62 -5.43 -0.80 5.62
C LEU A 62 -4.37 -0.05 6.42
N LEU A 63 -3.30 0.36 5.76
CA LEU A 63 -2.26 1.17 6.41
C LEU A 63 -2.79 2.55 6.78
N ARG A 64 -2.12 3.23 7.70
CA ARG A 64 -2.39 4.64 8.00
C ARG A 64 -2.45 5.45 6.71
N PRO A 65 -3.38 6.38 6.58
CA PRO A 65 -3.54 7.16 5.34
C PRO A 65 -2.23 7.79 4.86
N ARG A 66 -1.45 8.38 5.78
CA ARG A 66 -0.16 9.02 5.46
C ARG A 66 0.87 8.03 4.90
N GLU A 67 0.89 6.79 5.38
CA GLU A 67 1.84 5.78 4.90
C GLU A 67 1.49 5.33 3.48
N VAL A 68 0.20 5.14 3.19
CA VAL A 68 -0.26 4.86 1.82
C VAL A 68 0.07 6.02 0.89
N GLY A 69 -0.21 7.26 1.30
CA GLY A 69 0.12 8.45 0.52
C GLY A 69 1.62 8.54 0.20
N LYS A 70 2.49 8.38 1.20
CA LYS A 70 3.95 8.38 1.02
C LYS A 70 4.42 7.23 0.14
N LEU A 71 3.86 6.03 0.30
CA LEU A 71 4.23 4.86 -0.49
C LEU A 71 3.87 5.08 -1.96
N LEU A 72 2.65 5.50 -2.25
CA LEU A 72 2.20 5.79 -3.61
C LEU A 72 2.97 6.94 -4.24
N GLN A 73 3.24 8.04 -3.51
CA GLN A 73 4.07 9.13 -4.03
C GLN A 73 5.48 8.66 -4.43
N ASN A 74 6.07 7.74 -3.67
CA ASN A 74 7.38 7.17 -3.99
C ASN A 74 7.36 6.27 -5.24
N LEU A 75 6.22 5.69 -5.56
CA LEU A 75 6.00 4.90 -6.77
C LEU A 75 5.72 5.75 -8.00
N LYS A 76 5.30 7.01 -7.82
CA LYS A 76 5.00 7.95 -8.90
C LYS A 76 4.09 7.34 -9.97
N PRO A 77 2.89 6.85 -9.59
CA PRO A 77 1.96 6.24 -10.53
C PRO A 77 1.49 7.24 -11.58
N ARG A 78 1.26 6.76 -12.80
CA ARG A 78 0.81 7.58 -13.92
C ARG A 78 -0.44 6.97 -14.55
N GLU A 79 -1.31 7.81 -15.07
CA GLU A 79 -2.48 7.38 -15.82
C GLU A 79 -2.09 6.41 -16.95
N GLY A 80 -2.90 5.36 -17.14
CA GLY A 80 -2.70 4.33 -18.15
C GLY A 80 -1.69 3.23 -17.78
N GLU A 81 -0.94 3.37 -16.69
CA GLU A 81 -0.04 2.31 -16.22
C GLU A 81 -0.81 1.08 -15.72
N LYS A 82 -0.16 -0.09 -15.82
CA LYS A 82 -0.66 -1.37 -15.32
C LYS A 82 -0.16 -1.58 -13.88
N ALA A 83 -1.08 -1.74 -12.94
CA ALA A 83 -0.75 -1.91 -11.53
C ALA A 83 -1.19 -3.27 -10.98
N LEU A 84 -0.47 -3.74 -9.95
CA LEU A 84 -0.85 -4.85 -9.08
C LEU A 84 -0.93 -4.34 -7.64
N ALA A 85 -2.07 -4.53 -7.01
CA ALA A 85 -2.30 -4.24 -5.61
C ALA A 85 -2.39 -5.55 -4.81
N ILE A 86 -1.47 -5.77 -3.89
CA ILE A 86 -1.32 -7.00 -3.10
C ILE A 86 -1.81 -6.71 -1.69
N ALA A 87 -2.91 -7.35 -1.26
CA ALA A 87 -3.57 -7.07 0.02
C ALA A 87 -3.70 -5.55 0.26
N ALA A 88 -4.08 -4.80 -0.78
CA ALA A 88 -4.00 -3.35 -0.80
C ALA A 88 -5.28 -2.73 -1.37
N PRO A 89 -6.45 -2.95 -0.73
CA PRO A 89 -7.72 -2.50 -1.30
C PRO A 89 -7.82 -0.97 -1.39
N TYR A 90 -7.21 -0.23 -0.45
CA TYR A 90 -7.23 1.22 -0.49
C TYR A 90 -6.28 1.78 -1.55
N ALA A 91 -5.03 1.31 -1.58
CA ALA A 91 -4.09 1.70 -2.62
C ALA A 91 -4.62 1.34 -4.02
N ALA A 92 -5.28 0.19 -4.18
CA ALA A 92 -5.94 -0.20 -5.43
C ALA A 92 -6.98 0.82 -5.87
N ALA A 93 -7.91 1.20 -4.97
CA ALA A 93 -8.96 2.17 -5.27
C ALA A 93 -8.38 3.56 -5.61
N VAL A 94 -7.30 3.97 -4.94
CA VAL A 94 -6.60 5.23 -5.24
C VAL A 94 -5.95 5.18 -6.61
N LEU A 95 -5.25 4.10 -6.96
CA LEU A 95 -4.63 3.92 -8.28
C LEU A 95 -5.68 3.87 -9.41
N GLU A 96 -6.82 3.22 -9.18
CA GLU A 96 -7.96 3.24 -10.11
C GLU A 96 -8.50 4.67 -10.32
N ALA A 97 -8.65 5.43 -9.25
CA ALA A 97 -9.07 6.83 -9.31
C ALA A 97 -8.04 7.73 -10.04
N MET A 98 -6.77 7.34 -10.07
CA MET A 98 -5.70 7.98 -10.85
C MET A 98 -5.65 7.49 -12.30
N GLY A 99 -6.54 6.61 -12.74
CA GLY A 99 -6.63 6.14 -14.13
C GLY A 99 -5.70 4.96 -14.47
N LEU A 100 -5.20 4.21 -13.48
CA LEU A 100 -4.41 3.01 -13.72
C LEU A 100 -5.33 1.79 -13.93
N SER A 101 -4.82 0.80 -14.69
CA SER A 101 -5.44 -0.52 -14.80
C SER A 101 -4.94 -1.43 -13.69
N VAL A 102 -5.77 -1.66 -12.66
CA VAL A 102 -5.36 -2.34 -11.43
C VAL A 102 -5.82 -3.79 -11.40
N THR A 103 -4.88 -4.70 -11.22
CA THR A 103 -5.14 -6.09 -10.81
C THR A 103 -5.06 -6.16 -9.29
N ARG A 104 -6.05 -6.79 -8.63
CA ARG A 104 -6.09 -6.96 -7.18
C ARG A 104 -5.73 -8.38 -6.80
N LEU A 105 -4.78 -8.57 -5.91
CA LEU A 105 -4.38 -9.86 -5.34
C LEU A 105 -4.78 -9.88 -3.87
N GLU A 106 -5.97 -10.42 -3.61
CA GLU A 106 -6.60 -10.50 -2.28
C GLU A 106 -6.83 -11.94 -1.80
N GLY A 107 -6.42 -12.94 -2.60
CA GLY A 107 -6.60 -14.36 -2.30
C GLY A 107 -5.77 -14.85 -1.11
N GLU A 108 -5.87 -16.15 -0.82
CA GLU A 108 -5.14 -16.79 0.28
C GLU A 108 -3.63 -16.80 0.02
N ASP A 109 -3.22 -17.07 -1.22
CA ASP A 109 -1.81 -17.07 -1.62
C ASP A 109 -1.40 -15.74 -2.27
N LEU A 110 -0.90 -14.83 -1.46
CA LEU A 110 -0.37 -13.55 -1.93
C LEU A 110 0.98 -13.66 -2.67
N LYS A 111 1.58 -14.84 -2.72
CA LYS A 111 2.82 -15.07 -3.49
C LYS A 111 2.51 -15.49 -4.93
N ALA A 112 1.29 -15.93 -5.22
CA ALA A 112 0.84 -16.32 -6.55
C ALA A 112 0.43 -15.09 -7.39
N VAL A 113 1.41 -14.34 -7.87
CA VAL A 113 1.21 -13.12 -8.67
C VAL A 113 0.62 -13.48 -10.04
N PRO A 114 -0.55 -12.92 -10.42
CA PRO A 114 -1.16 -13.17 -11.72
C PRO A 114 -0.43 -12.38 -12.82
N GLY A 115 0.30 -13.09 -13.68
CA GLY A 115 1.00 -12.48 -14.82
C GLY A 115 2.28 -11.74 -14.45
N ALA A 116 2.70 -10.82 -15.32
CA ALA A 116 3.93 -10.03 -15.19
C ALA A 116 3.83 -8.72 -15.98
N GLY A 117 4.89 -7.92 -15.93
CA GLY A 117 4.99 -6.68 -16.70
C GLY A 117 4.15 -5.54 -16.08
N TYR A 118 4.11 -5.47 -14.76
CA TYR A 118 3.46 -4.37 -14.05
C TYR A 118 4.37 -3.16 -13.98
N ASP A 119 3.80 -1.99 -14.23
CA ASP A 119 4.49 -0.71 -14.06
C ASP A 119 4.56 -0.30 -12.60
N VAL A 120 3.50 -0.61 -11.84
CA VAL A 120 3.39 -0.32 -10.40
C VAL A 120 2.92 -1.57 -9.66
N ILE A 121 3.62 -1.94 -8.60
CA ILE A 121 3.15 -2.94 -7.64
C ILE A 121 3.17 -2.30 -6.25
N VAL A 122 2.10 -2.49 -5.48
CA VAL A 122 1.99 -1.98 -4.11
C VAL A 122 1.41 -3.03 -3.18
N CYS A 123 1.93 -3.08 -1.96
CA CYS A 123 1.42 -3.91 -0.89
C CYS A 123 1.04 -3.03 0.32
N GLU A 124 -0.17 -3.21 0.87
CA GLU A 124 -0.56 -2.63 2.15
C GLU A 124 -0.37 -3.66 3.28
N GLY A 125 0.64 -3.42 4.11
CA GLY A 125 1.08 -4.29 5.18
C GLY A 125 2.60 -4.40 5.19
N ALA A 126 3.14 -4.98 6.25
CA ALA A 126 4.55 -5.31 6.29
C ALA A 126 4.78 -6.77 5.91
N VAL A 127 5.96 -7.07 5.41
CA VAL A 127 6.47 -8.43 5.22
C VAL A 127 7.86 -8.52 5.83
N SER A 128 8.27 -9.69 6.30
CA SER A 128 9.64 -9.85 6.80
C SER A 128 10.66 -9.82 5.66
N VAL A 129 10.30 -10.44 4.54
CA VAL A 129 11.10 -10.48 3.31
C VAL A 129 10.17 -10.37 2.12
N THR A 130 10.47 -9.45 1.21
CA THR A 130 9.70 -9.29 -0.04
C THR A 130 9.85 -10.52 -0.93
N PRO A 131 8.75 -11.23 -1.27
CA PRO A 131 8.80 -12.39 -2.15
C PRO A 131 9.38 -12.04 -3.53
N LYS A 132 10.19 -12.94 -4.09
CA LYS A 132 10.74 -12.76 -5.44
C LYS A 132 9.65 -12.67 -6.51
N SER A 133 8.53 -13.39 -6.33
CA SER A 133 7.38 -13.36 -7.23
C SER A 133 6.74 -11.97 -7.36
N TRP A 134 6.85 -11.13 -6.33
CA TRP A 134 6.33 -9.76 -6.36
C TRP A 134 7.13 -8.81 -7.28
N ARG A 135 8.32 -9.26 -7.74
CA ARG A 135 9.15 -8.48 -8.68
C ARG A 135 8.75 -8.71 -10.13
N ALA A 136 7.47 -9.00 -10.41
CA ALA A 136 6.90 -9.21 -11.74
C ALA A 136 6.73 -7.89 -12.51
N LEU A 137 7.71 -7.01 -12.43
CA LEU A 137 7.73 -5.66 -12.96
C LEU A 137 8.05 -5.61 -14.45
N ALA A 138 7.50 -4.64 -15.17
CA ALA A 138 8.05 -4.18 -16.45
C ALA A 138 9.43 -3.52 -16.26
N VAL A 139 10.19 -3.34 -17.31
CA VAL A 139 11.40 -2.49 -17.27
C VAL A 139 10.98 -1.06 -16.93
N GLY A 140 11.62 -0.46 -15.92
CA GLY A 140 11.21 0.84 -15.34
C GLY A 140 10.06 0.73 -14.33
N GLY A 141 9.48 -0.47 -14.15
CA GLY A 141 8.43 -0.72 -13.16
C GLY A 141 8.94 -0.62 -11.72
N ARG A 142 8.02 -0.32 -10.78
CA ARG A 142 8.33 -0.04 -9.37
C ARG A 142 7.42 -0.85 -8.45
N LEU A 143 8.00 -1.46 -7.41
CA LEU A 143 7.28 -2.13 -6.33
C LEU A 143 7.51 -1.38 -5.03
N GLY A 144 6.45 -0.99 -4.35
CA GLY A 144 6.47 -0.41 -3.01
C GLY A 144 5.95 -1.39 -1.96
N VAL A 145 6.75 -1.62 -0.94
CA VAL A 145 6.41 -2.53 0.17
C VAL A 145 7.08 -2.05 1.45
N ILE A 146 6.53 -2.44 2.61
CA ILE A 146 7.17 -2.21 3.91
C ILE A 146 7.82 -3.52 4.35
N GLU A 147 9.14 -3.50 4.58
CA GLU A 147 9.89 -4.61 5.15
C GLU A 147 10.10 -4.38 6.64
N ARG A 148 9.78 -5.40 7.45
CA ARG A 148 9.88 -5.32 8.91
C ARG A 148 10.29 -6.66 9.50
N THR A 149 11.43 -6.69 10.17
CA THR A 149 11.94 -7.86 10.92
C THR A 149 12.04 -7.59 12.42
N GLY A 150 11.85 -6.35 12.84
CA GLY A 150 11.99 -5.88 14.22
C GLY A 150 10.92 -4.85 14.59
N PRO A 151 11.17 -4.04 15.60
CA PRO A 151 10.21 -3.03 16.06
C PRO A 151 9.96 -1.93 15.03
N VAL A 152 10.96 -1.61 14.21
CA VAL A 152 10.87 -0.60 13.16
C VAL A 152 10.97 -1.25 11.79
N GLY A 153 10.01 -0.97 10.93
CA GLY A 153 10.02 -1.36 9.52
C GLY A 153 10.39 -0.18 8.62
N ARG A 154 10.66 -0.49 7.36
CA ARG A 154 11.03 0.50 6.34
C ARG A 154 10.26 0.29 5.06
N ALA A 155 9.77 1.38 4.50
CA ALA A 155 9.27 1.36 3.13
C ALA A 155 10.44 1.21 2.17
N VAL A 156 10.33 0.21 1.29
CA VAL A 156 11.33 -0.14 0.29
C VAL A 156 10.70 -0.01 -1.09
N VAL A 157 11.39 0.64 -2.00
CA VAL A 157 10.99 0.73 -3.40
C VAL A 157 11.99 -0.07 -4.23
N TYR A 158 11.51 -1.13 -4.87
CA TYR A 158 12.23 -1.88 -5.88
C TYR A 158 11.96 -1.27 -7.25
N VAL A 159 13.00 -1.19 -8.08
CA VAL A 159 12.90 -0.69 -9.46
C VAL A 159 13.58 -1.69 -10.39
N ARG A 160 12.88 -2.10 -11.44
CA ARG A 160 13.45 -2.95 -12.46
C ARG A 160 14.17 -2.13 -13.53
N ALA A 161 15.46 -2.31 -13.66
CA ALA A 161 16.26 -1.87 -14.79
C ALA A 161 16.39 -2.98 -15.84
N GLU A 162 17.03 -2.71 -16.98
CA GLU A 162 17.26 -3.71 -18.02
C GLU A 162 18.15 -4.86 -17.53
N ASP A 163 19.14 -4.55 -16.68
CA ASP A 163 20.17 -5.44 -16.16
C ASP A 163 19.82 -6.06 -14.79
N GLY A 164 18.69 -5.70 -14.18
CA GLY A 164 18.31 -6.26 -12.88
C GLY A 164 17.28 -5.47 -12.10
N VAL A 165 17.15 -5.81 -10.82
CA VAL A 165 16.24 -5.14 -9.89
C VAL A 165 17.06 -4.53 -8.75
N GLY A 166 17.07 -3.21 -8.67
CA GLY A 166 17.61 -2.48 -7.53
C GLY A 166 16.54 -2.13 -6.50
N CYS A 167 16.95 -1.72 -5.30
CA CYS A 167 16.03 -1.21 -4.30
C CYS A 167 16.61 -0.02 -3.55
N ARG A 168 15.72 0.81 -3.00
CA ARG A 168 16.07 1.90 -2.09
C ARG A 168 15.10 1.94 -0.91
N GLN A 169 15.60 2.27 0.25
CA GLN A 169 14.79 2.57 1.41
C GLN A 169 14.25 4.01 1.30
N SER A 170 13.04 4.25 1.81
CA SER A 170 12.37 5.54 1.71
C SER A 170 12.06 6.15 3.07
N PHE A 171 11.12 5.59 3.82
CA PHE A 171 10.71 6.12 5.12
C PHE A 171 10.44 5.00 6.12
N ASP A 172 10.47 5.33 7.40
CA ASP A 172 10.17 4.39 8.47
C ASP A 172 8.66 4.22 8.61
N ALA A 173 8.21 2.97 8.68
CA ALA A 173 6.83 2.59 8.93
C ALA A 173 6.79 1.22 9.59
N SER A 174 5.89 1.02 10.53
CA SER A 174 5.85 -0.21 11.32
C SER A 174 4.44 -0.80 11.42
N PRO A 175 3.72 -0.97 10.29
CA PRO A 175 2.42 -1.61 10.31
C PRO A 175 2.54 -3.08 10.72
N PRO A 176 1.43 -3.73 11.07
CA PRO A 176 1.40 -5.16 11.30
C PRO A 176 1.95 -5.95 10.10
N ILE A 177 2.62 -7.06 10.39
CA ILE A 177 3.09 -7.97 9.35
C ILE A 177 1.88 -8.75 8.82
N LEU A 178 1.79 -8.89 7.50
CA LEU A 178 0.77 -9.72 6.85
C LEU A 178 0.89 -11.16 7.31
N ALA A 179 -0.25 -11.79 7.58
CA ALA A 179 -0.31 -13.20 7.97
C ALA A 179 0.39 -14.09 6.92
N GLY A 180 1.31 -14.93 7.36
CA GLY A 180 2.12 -15.82 6.51
C GLY A 180 3.38 -15.16 5.92
N PHE A 181 3.72 -13.92 6.36
CA PHE A 181 4.94 -13.21 5.96
C PHE A 181 5.85 -12.84 7.14
N GLU A 182 5.58 -13.41 8.30
CA GLU A 182 6.42 -13.30 9.50
C GLU A 182 7.77 -14.00 9.25
N VAL A 183 8.79 -13.61 10.04
CA VAL A 183 10.04 -14.39 10.12
C VAL A 183 9.69 -15.75 10.72
N GLU A 184 10.04 -16.84 10.02
CA GLU A 184 10.02 -18.15 10.65
C GLU A 184 10.89 -18.09 11.91
N ALA A 185 10.32 -18.47 13.05
CA ALA A 185 11.09 -18.57 14.29
C ALA A 185 12.13 -19.67 14.09
N GLY A 186 13.33 -19.26 13.67
CA GLY A 186 14.49 -20.16 13.61
C GLY A 186 14.80 -20.60 15.04
N PHE A 187 14.62 -21.87 15.35
CA PHE A 187 15.17 -22.45 16.56
C PHE A 187 16.70 -22.33 16.47
N SER A 188 17.25 -21.35 17.18
CA SER A 188 18.68 -21.31 17.48
C SER A 188 18.92 -22.32 18.60
N PHE A 189 19.57 -23.43 18.28
CA PHE A 189 20.12 -24.36 19.28
C PHE A 189 21.44 -23.82 19.80
#